data_790427da9a842e446656517d7e3a87af
#
_entry.id   790427da9a842e446656517d7e3a87af
#
_cell.length_a   1.000
_cell.length_b   1.000
_cell.length_c   1.000
_cell.angle_alpha   90.00
_cell.angle_beta   90.00
_cell.angle_gamma   90.00
#
_symmetry.space_group_name_H-M   'P 1'
#
loop_
_entity.id
_entity.type
_entity.pdbx_description
1 polymer ?
#
loop_
_entity_poly.entity_id
_entity_poly.type
_entity_poly.pdbx_seq_one_letter_code
_entity_poly.pdbx_strand_id
1 'polypeptide(L)'
;MGRPPDRRLLGYLSAYDPHVSSLALALREIVLEEAPDAIESIAKGYAVAVGFSFTGKPMKDGFCHVVAYSTHVNLGFNRGAQLSDPAHLLKGTGKAIRHMTINTHEELDNPAIRRYLQAAIEQVVGRAPGRH
;
A
#
# COMPACT_ATOMS: atom_id res chain seq x y z
N MET A 1 0.61 13.40 13.95
CA MET A 1 1.92 13.54 13.34
C MET A 1 2.33 12.28 12.65
N GLY A 2 2.63 12.38 11.41
CA GLY A 2 3.05 11.23 10.63
C GLY A 2 4.53 10.95 10.79
N ARG A 3 4.93 9.76 10.38
CA ARG A 3 6.32 9.38 10.27
C ARG A 3 6.89 10.04 9.01
N PRO A 4 8.02 10.77 9.10
CA PRO A 4 8.59 11.37 7.91
C PRO A 4 9.07 10.29 6.94
N PRO A 5 9.01 10.56 5.62
CA PRO A 5 9.50 9.59 4.63
C PRO A 5 11.00 9.35 4.77
N ASP A 6 11.42 8.12 4.52
CA ASP A 6 12.82 7.76 4.44
C ASP A 6 13.49 8.56 3.32
N ARG A 7 14.72 9.02 3.56
CA ARG A 7 15.45 9.82 2.58
C ARG A 7 15.71 9.04 1.29
N ARG A 8 15.90 7.72 1.38
CA ARG A 8 16.07 6.89 0.19
C ARG A 8 14.81 6.90 -0.66
N LEU A 9 13.64 6.81 -0.02
CA LEU A 9 12.37 6.85 -0.74
C LEU A 9 12.22 8.18 -1.48
N LEU A 10 12.50 9.28 -0.81
CA LEU A 10 12.43 10.60 -1.44
C LEU A 10 13.40 10.69 -2.62
N GLY A 11 14.60 10.15 -2.47
CA GLY A 11 15.59 10.14 -3.55
C GLY A 11 15.12 9.33 -4.75
N TYR A 12 14.56 8.16 -4.52
CA TYR A 12 14.05 7.32 -5.61
C TYR A 12 12.87 7.98 -6.32
N LEU A 13 11.95 8.58 -5.55
CA LEU A 13 10.78 9.22 -6.12
C LEU A 13 11.12 10.50 -6.86
N SER A 14 12.27 11.11 -6.60
CA SER A 14 12.69 12.33 -7.29
C SER A 14 12.88 12.13 -8.79
N ALA A 15 13.03 10.91 -9.23
CA ALA A 15 13.16 10.58 -10.66
C ALA A 15 11.80 10.50 -11.37
N TYR A 16 10.72 10.56 -10.61
CA TYR A 16 9.37 10.42 -11.16
C TYR A 16 8.74 11.79 -11.38
N ASP A 17 7.70 11.82 -12.20
CA ASP A 17 6.87 13.02 -12.33
C ASP A 17 6.41 13.47 -10.93
N PRO A 18 6.46 14.77 -10.62
CA PRO A 18 6.02 15.27 -9.30
C PRO A 18 4.62 14.86 -8.92
N HIS A 19 3.72 14.72 -9.88
CA HIS A 19 2.37 14.23 -9.62
C HIS A 19 2.40 12.81 -9.05
N VAL A 20 3.21 11.94 -9.64
CA VAL A 20 3.34 10.55 -9.19
C VAL A 20 4.00 10.48 -7.82
N SER A 21 5.09 11.23 -7.63
CA SER A 21 5.80 11.28 -6.34
C SER A 21 4.86 11.73 -5.22
N SER A 22 4.11 12.81 -5.47
CA SER A 22 3.17 13.36 -4.50
C SER A 22 2.07 12.35 -4.18
N LEU A 23 1.56 11.66 -5.20
CA LEU A 23 0.51 10.67 -5.04
C LEU A 23 1.00 9.47 -4.23
N ALA A 24 2.21 9.00 -4.52
CA ALA A 24 2.80 7.88 -3.78
C ALA A 24 2.99 8.22 -2.30
N LEU A 25 3.48 9.44 -2.01
CA LEU A 25 3.68 9.88 -0.63
C LEU A 25 2.35 10.07 0.09
N ALA A 26 1.34 10.58 -0.58
CA ALA A 26 0.01 10.75 0.02
C ALA A 26 -0.62 9.39 0.35
N LEU A 27 -0.48 8.42 -0.55
CA LEU A 27 -1.00 7.07 -0.31
C LEU A 27 -0.25 6.40 0.85
N ARG A 28 1.07 6.57 0.91
CA ARG A 28 1.88 6.10 2.03
C ARG A 28 1.35 6.63 3.36
N GLU A 29 1.00 7.93 3.41
CA GLU A 29 0.46 8.54 4.63
C GLU A 29 -0.85 7.86 5.04
N ILE A 30 -1.71 7.57 4.08
CA ILE A 30 -2.97 6.89 4.37
C ILE A 30 -2.72 5.50 4.97
N VAL A 31 -1.77 4.75 4.40
CA VAL A 31 -1.43 3.43 4.93
C VAL A 31 -0.94 3.54 6.37
N LEU A 32 -0.06 4.50 6.66
CA LEU A 32 0.49 4.66 8.00
C LEU A 32 -0.52 5.20 9.00
N GLU A 33 -1.52 5.95 8.54
CA GLU A 33 -2.62 6.37 9.41
C GLU A 33 -3.46 5.17 9.84
N GLU A 34 -3.67 4.21 8.94
CA GLU A 34 -4.41 3.00 9.27
C GLU A 34 -3.57 1.98 10.03
N ALA A 35 -2.26 2.01 9.85
CA ALA A 35 -1.33 1.06 10.47
C ALA A 35 -0.08 1.79 10.96
N PRO A 36 -0.20 2.57 12.07
CA PRO A 36 0.94 3.40 12.53
C PRO A 36 2.16 2.59 12.94
N ASP A 37 2.00 1.33 13.29
CA ASP A 37 3.11 0.48 13.69
C ASP A 37 3.71 -0.32 12.53
N ALA A 38 3.23 -0.11 11.31
CA ALA A 38 3.75 -0.86 10.17
C ALA A 38 5.21 -0.52 9.89
N ILE A 39 5.94 -1.52 9.46
CA ILE A 39 7.34 -1.38 9.05
C ILE A 39 7.35 -1.20 7.53
N GLU A 40 8.03 -0.16 7.08
CA GLU A 40 8.18 0.12 5.65
C GLU A 40 9.42 -0.58 5.12
N SER A 41 9.28 -1.27 3.99
CA SER A 41 10.39 -1.91 3.30
C SER A 41 10.45 -1.36 1.88
N ILE A 42 11.52 -0.62 1.57
CA ILE A 42 11.66 0.07 0.29
C ILE A 42 12.44 -0.79 -0.67
N ALA A 43 11.93 -0.97 -1.87
CA ALA A 43 12.60 -1.69 -2.94
C ALA A 43 12.61 -0.86 -4.20
N LYS A 44 13.71 -0.90 -4.92
CA LYS A 44 13.85 -0.23 -6.21
C LYS A 44 14.34 -1.21 -7.25
N GLY A 45 13.48 -1.52 -8.21
CA GLY A 45 13.84 -2.21 -9.43
C GLY A 45 13.55 -1.27 -10.58
N TYR A 46 12.80 -1.73 -11.59
CA TYR A 46 12.33 -0.83 -12.64
C TYR A 46 11.18 0.06 -12.13
N ALA A 47 10.64 -0.24 -10.96
CA ALA A 47 9.66 0.61 -10.27
C ALA A 47 10.07 0.73 -8.81
N VAL A 48 9.62 1.80 -8.15
CA VAL A 48 9.86 2.00 -6.72
C VAL A 48 8.65 1.45 -5.97
N ALA A 49 8.91 0.56 -5.01
CA ALA A 49 7.87 -0.07 -4.22
C ALA A 49 8.15 0.11 -2.73
N VAL A 50 7.10 0.31 -1.95
CA VAL A 50 7.17 0.30 -0.49
C VAL A 50 6.22 -0.77 0.00
N GLY A 51 6.78 -1.81 0.62
CA GLY A 51 5.96 -2.85 1.25
C GLY A 51 5.72 -2.51 2.71
N PHE A 52 4.58 -2.94 3.24
CA PHE A 52 4.21 -2.69 4.63
C PHE A 52 3.89 -4.02 5.32
N SER A 53 4.50 -4.20 6.48
CA SER A 53 4.32 -5.41 7.29
C SER A 53 4.45 -5.04 8.75
N PHE A 54 4.10 -5.97 9.64
CA PHE A 54 4.35 -5.79 11.08
C PHE A 54 5.56 -6.58 11.55
N THR A 55 6.25 -7.27 10.63
CA THR A 55 7.42 -8.10 10.96
C THR A 55 8.70 -7.64 10.28
N GLY A 56 8.61 -6.75 9.30
CA GLY A 56 9.74 -6.36 8.46
C GLY A 56 10.02 -7.31 7.31
N LYS A 57 9.16 -8.31 7.11
CA LYS A 57 9.29 -9.29 6.01
C LYS A 57 8.16 -9.06 5.01
N PRO A 58 8.31 -8.11 4.08
CA PRO A 58 7.20 -7.67 3.23
C PRO A 58 6.70 -8.74 2.27
N MET A 59 7.55 -9.66 1.85
CA MET A 59 7.12 -10.71 0.92
C MET A 59 6.32 -11.80 1.63
N LYS A 60 6.74 -12.15 2.84
CA LYS A 60 6.10 -13.22 3.59
C LYS A 60 4.90 -12.72 4.41
N ASP A 61 5.06 -11.59 5.06
CA ASP A 61 4.12 -11.11 6.06
C ASP A 61 3.50 -9.75 5.73
N GLY A 62 3.75 -9.23 4.53
CA GLY A 62 3.19 -7.95 4.10
C GLY A 62 1.69 -8.00 3.94
N PHE A 63 1.03 -6.88 4.25
CA PHE A 63 -0.41 -6.75 4.02
C PHE A 63 -0.72 -5.87 2.81
N CYS A 64 0.16 -4.93 2.48
CA CYS A 64 -0.02 -4.10 1.29
C CYS A 64 1.30 -3.53 0.82
N HIS A 65 1.29 -2.93 -0.35
CA HIS A 65 2.45 -2.26 -0.92
C HIS A 65 1.99 -1.14 -1.84
N VAL A 66 2.81 -0.09 -1.90
CA VAL A 66 2.60 1.07 -2.77
C VAL A 66 3.67 1.01 -3.85
N VAL A 67 3.28 1.03 -5.11
CA VAL A 67 4.21 0.97 -6.24
C VAL A 67 4.02 2.18 -7.13
N ALA A 68 5.10 2.90 -7.40
CA ALA A 68 5.08 4.07 -8.29
C ALA A 68 5.46 3.65 -9.71
N TYR A 69 4.62 4.02 -10.66
CA TYR A 69 4.88 3.85 -12.10
C TYR A 69 5.00 5.22 -12.74
N SER A 70 5.24 5.26 -14.04
CA SER A 70 5.50 6.54 -14.73
C SER A 70 4.32 7.51 -14.68
N THR A 71 3.09 7.01 -14.66
CA THR A 71 1.89 7.85 -14.75
C THR A 71 0.91 7.67 -13.59
N HIS A 72 1.12 6.68 -12.74
CA HIS A 72 0.14 6.35 -11.70
C HIS A 72 0.82 5.59 -10.56
N VAL A 73 0.05 5.33 -9.52
CA VAL A 73 0.47 4.56 -8.36
C VAL A 73 -0.50 3.41 -8.18
N ASN A 74 0.02 2.24 -7.81
CA ASN A 74 -0.83 1.12 -7.42
C ASN A 74 -0.76 0.92 -5.91
N LEU A 75 -1.92 0.66 -5.32
CA LEU A 75 -2.01 0.12 -3.96
C LEU A 75 -2.29 -1.37 -4.12
N GLY A 76 -1.30 -2.18 -3.79
CA GLY A 76 -1.42 -3.63 -3.89
C GLY A 76 -1.68 -4.26 -2.54
N PHE A 77 -2.42 -5.36 -2.55
CA PHE A 77 -2.71 -6.15 -1.34
C PHE A 77 -2.11 -7.54 -1.53
N ASN A 78 -1.25 -7.92 -0.60
CA ASN A 78 -0.53 -9.18 -0.71
C ASN A 78 -1.45 -10.39 -0.77
N ARG A 79 -2.58 -10.32 -0.07
CA ARG A 79 -3.61 -11.36 -0.09
C ARG A 79 -4.92 -10.83 -0.69
N GLY A 80 -4.78 -10.01 -1.72
CA GLY A 80 -5.92 -9.32 -2.32
C GLY A 80 -6.97 -10.26 -2.89
N ALA A 81 -6.56 -11.44 -3.36
CA ALA A 81 -7.49 -12.42 -3.90
C ALA A 81 -8.48 -12.92 -2.85
N GLN A 82 -8.16 -12.78 -1.57
CA GLN A 82 -9.02 -13.20 -0.47
C GLN A 82 -9.85 -12.05 0.12
N LEU A 83 -9.66 -10.83 -0.38
CA LEU A 83 -10.44 -9.69 0.06
C LEU A 83 -11.79 -9.64 -0.65
N SER A 84 -12.82 -9.24 0.09
CA SER A 84 -14.07 -8.84 -0.55
C SER A 84 -13.83 -7.59 -1.36
N ASP A 85 -14.48 -7.48 -2.51
CA ASP A 85 -14.29 -6.35 -3.40
C ASP A 85 -15.64 -5.76 -3.81
N PRO A 86 -16.43 -5.27 -2.84
CA PRO A 86 -17.78 -4.77 -3.14
C PRO A 86 -17.79 -3.54 -4.05
N ALA A 87 -16.69 -2.77 -4.04
CA ALA A 87 -16.59 -1.58 -4.88
C ALA A 87 -15.98 -1.87 -6.26
N HIS A 88 -15.62 -3.11 -6.52
CA HIS A 88 -15.03 -3.55 -7.79
C HIS A 88 -13.78 -2.74 -8.16
N LEU A 89 -12.89 -2.56 -7.17
CA LEU A 89 -11.67 -1.78 -7.35
C LEU A 89 -10.43 -2.61 -7.62
N LEU A 90 -10.49 -3.90 -7.33
CA LEU A 90 -9.30 -4.76 -7.37
C LEU A 90 -9.09 -5.35 -8.76
N LYS A 91 -7.85 -5.29 -9.21
CA LYS A 91 -7.39 -5.83 -10.49
C LYS A 91 -6.30 -6.86 -10.26
N GLY A 92 -6.14 -7.77 -11.19
CA GLY A 92 -5.09 -8.77 -11.15
C GLY A 92 -5.66 -10.16 -11.30
N THR A 93 -4.79 -11.09 -11.73
CA THR A 93 -5.19 -12.46 -12.02
C THR A 93 -4.31 -13.50 -11.31
N GLY A 94 -3.32 -13.06 -10.54
CA GLY A 94 -2.45 -13.98 -9.83
C GLY A 94 -3.16 -14.70 -8.70
N LYS A 95 -2.44 -15.60 -8.05
CA LYS A 95 -3.00 -16.42 -6.98
C LYS A 95 -3.34 -15.62 -5.73
N ALA A 96 -2.59 -14.57 -5.45
CA ALA A 96 -2.71 -13.85 -4.18
C ALA A 96 -2.87 -12.35 -4.36
N ILE A 97 -2.01 -11.71 -5.11
CA ILE A 97 -1.94 -10.25 -5.16
C ILE A 97 -3.06 -9.67 -6.02
N ARG A 98 -3.69 -8.61 -5.49
CA ARG A 98 -4.60 -7.74 -6.24
C ARG A 98 -4.20 -6.31 -5.97
N HIS A 99 -4.54 -5.40 -6.88
CA HIS A 99 -4.20 -3.99 -6.69
C HIS A 99 -5.32 -3.09 -7.18
N MET A 100 -5.32 -1.88 -6.67
CA MET A 100 -6.13 -0.80 -7.23
C MET A 100 -5.18 0.26 -7.79
N THR A 101 -5.56 0.81 -8.92
CA THR A 101 -4.80 1.85 -9.61
C THR A 101 -5.32 3.21 -9.19
N ILE A 102 -4.39 4.11 -8.85
CA ILE A 102 -4.71 5.45 -8.39
C ILE A 102 -4.01 6.45 -9.30
N ASN A 103 -4.79 7.29 -9.95
CA ASN A 103 -4.30 8.25 -10.93
C ASN A 103 -4.34 9.69 -10.42
N THR A 104 -5.21 10.00 -9.45
CA THR A 104 -5.42 11.36 -8.97
C THR A 104 -5.50 11.40 -7.46
N HIS A 105 -5.20 12.56 -6.88
CA HIS A 105 -5.34 12.77 -5.44
C HIS A 105 -6.80 12.67 -5.00
N GLU A 106 -7.74 13.04 -5.86
CA GLU A 106 -9.16 12.94 -5.54
C GLU A 106 -9.58 11.49 -5.28
N GLU A 107 -8.99 10.55 -6.01
CA GLU A 107 -9.29 9.14 -5.82
C GLU A 107 -8.90 8.66 -4.43
N LEU A 108 -7.92 9.31 -3.79
CA LEU A 108 -7.52 8.97 -2.44
C LEU A 108 -8.59 9.27 -1.39
N ASP A 109 -9.56 10.09 -1.74
CA ASP A 109 -10.66 10.44 -0.83
C ASP A 109 -11.75 9.36 -0.81
N ASN A 110 -11.66 8.38 -1.70
CA ASN A 110 -12.62 7.28 -1.72
C ASN A 110 -12.49 6.48 -0.41
N PRO A 111 -13.55 6.44 0.41
CA PRO A 111 -13.48 5.74 1.70
C PRO A 111 -13.24 4.23 1.57
N ALA A 112 -13.45 3.67 0.39
CA ALA A 112 -13.17 2.26 0.16
C ALA A 112 -11.69 1.93 0.35
N ILE A 113 -10.79 2.88 0.05
CA ILE A 113 -9.35 2.65 0.23
C ILE A 113 -9.04 2.27 1.67
N ARG A 114 -9.54 3.04 2.63
CA ARG A 114 -9.28 2.77 4.05
C ARG A 114 -9.97 1.49 4.49
N ARG A 115 -11.17 1.22 4.00
CA ARG A 115 -11.86 -0.04 4.33
C ARG A 115 -11.09 -1.25 3.84
N TYR A 116 -10.55 -1.17 2.62
CA TYR A 116 -9.76 -2.27 2.06
C TYR A 116 -8.45 -2.45 2.82
N LEU A 117 -7.82 -1.34 3.23
CA LEU A 117 -6.62 -1.40 4.07
C LEU A 117 -6.94 -2.05 5.41
N GLN A 118 -8.04 -1.68 6.05
CA GLN A 118 -8.44 -2.27 7.32
C GLN A 118 -8.65 -3.78 7.18
N ALA A 119 -9.30 -4.20 6.09
CA ALA A 119 -9.51 -5.62 5.82
C ALA A 119 -8.18 -6.35 5.59
N ALA A 120 -7.25 -5.72 4.87
CA ALA A 120 -5.93 -6.32 4.63
C ALA A 120 -5.12 -6.44 5.92
N ILE A 121 -5.19 -5.45 6.79
CA ILE A 121 -4.55 -5.50 8.10
C ILE A 121 -5.14 -6.65 8.92
N GLU A 122 -6.47 -6.80 8.89
CA GLU A 122 -7.14 -7.90 9.57
C GLU A 122 -6.62 -9.27 9.12
N GLN A 123 -6.30 -9.41 7.84
CA GLN A 123 -5.78 -10.69 7.34
C GLN A 123 -4.51 -11.14 8.03
N VAL A 124 -3.70 -10.19 8.48
CA VAL A 124 -2.40 -10.52 9.09
C VAL A 124 -2.41 -10.42 10.61
N VAL A 125 -3.33 -9.66 11.22
CA VAL A 125 -3.38 -9.50 12.67
C VAL A 125 -4.69 -9.97 13.28
N GLY A 126 -5.79 -9.86 12.55
CA GLY A 126 -7.12 -10.13 13.09
C GLY A 126 -7.38 -11.57 13.47
N ARG A 127 -6.55 -12.49 13.00
CA ARG A 127 -6.66 -13.91 13.31
C ARG A 127 -5.82 -14.31 14.51
N ALA A 128 -5.09 -13.39 15.10
CA ALA A 128 -4.22 -13.70 16.22
C ALA A 128 -5.05 -14.27 17.38
N PRO A 129 -4.55 -15.30 18.07
CA PRO A 129 -5.25 -15.84 19.23
C PRO A 129 -5.50 -14.74 20.27
N GLY A 130 -6.69 -14.77 20.87
CA GLY A 130 -7.05 -13.79 21.89
C GLY A 130 -7.55 -12.47 21.33
N ARG A 131 -7.70 -12.36 20.07
CA ARG A 131 -8.10 -11.13 19.41
C ARG A 131 -9.61 -11.11 19.12
N HIS A 132 -10.39 -11.58 19.92
CA HIS A 132 -11.83 -11.74 19.68
C HIS A 132 -12.64 -10.79 20.50
#